data_ae7c09bfa7101977643b01cf3691381e
#
_entry.id   ae7c09bfa7101977643b01cf3691381e
#
_cell.length_a   1.000
_cell.length_b   1.000
_cell.length_c   1.000
_cell.angle_alpha   90.00
_cell.angle_beta   90.00
_cell.angle_gamma   90.00
#
_symmetry.space_group_name_H-M   'P 1'
#
loop_
_entity.id
_entity.type
_entity.pdbx_description
1 polymer ?
#
loop_
_entity_poly.entity_id
_entity_poly.type
_entity_poly.pdbx_seq_one_letter_code
_entity_poly.pdbx_strand_id
1 'polypeptide(L)'
;VCGYALKELEGGQQDNVITKECEAVLLVLPEEISQITSLAKKMQKDFRAEYTGTDDTITIQITEEGDMDAQVLHPTSQEKVLFYLMNMPFGVKKMSGTIENLVETSCNPGILKLYGDELFVQTSIRSSVGTAKEALSHKIQYLTEFLGGEYETEGAYPAWEYRKASP
;
A
#
# COMPACT_ATOMS: atom_id res chain seq x y z
N VAL A 1 -8.42 22.51 -3.01
CA VAL A 1 -8.45 21.05 -2.93
C VAL A 1 -9.14 20.57 -4.20
N CYS A 2 -8.48 19.75 -5.01
CA CYS A 2 -9.06 19.17 -6.21
C CYS A 2 -10.13 18.14 -5.85
N GLY A 3 -11.32 18.23 -6.43
CA GLY A 3 -12.38 17.24 -6.26
C GLY A 3 -12.13 16.05 -7.20
N TYR A 4 -12.18 14.84 -6.66
CA TYR A 4 -12.11 13.62 -7.46
C TYR A 4 -12.98 12.52 -6.83
N ALA A 5 -13.40 11.57 -7.65
CA ALA A 5 -14.02 10.35 -7.21
C ALA A 5 -13.16 9.16 -7.65
N LEU A 6 -12.88 8.25 -6.72
CA LEU A 6 -12.10 7.05 -6.97
C LEU A 6 -13.00 5.97 -7.58
N LYS A 7 -12.58 5.44 -8.73
CA LYS A 7 -13.25 4.34 -9.42
C LYS A 7 -12.50 3.02 -9.20
N GLU A 8 -11.21 3.00 -9.53
CA GLU A 8 -10.39 1.79 -9.47
C GLU A 8 -9.02 2.12 -8.88
N LEU A 9 -8.44 1.13 -8.23
CA LEU A 9 -7.08 1.19 -7.71
C LEU A 9 -6.48 -0.19 -7.75
N GLU A 10 -5.34 -0.34 -8.40
CA GLU A 10 -4.65 -1.62 -8.49
C GLU A 10 -3.15 -1.42 -8.27
N GLY A 11 -2.52 -2.32 -7.50
CA GLY A 11 -1.08 -2.31 -7.28
C GLY A 11 -0.56 -3.66 -6.84
N GLY A 12 0.60 -4.04 -7.38
CA GLY A 12 1.26 -5.29 -7.08
C GLY A 12 0.59 -6.53 -7.68
N GLN A 13 1.39 -7.58 -7.81
CA GLN A 13 0.95 -8.83 -8.45
C GLN A 13 1.20 -10.06 -7.57
N GLN A 14 2.04 -9.94 -6.55
CA GLN A 14 2.43 -11.03 -5.66
C GLN A 14 2.57 -10.52 -4.22
N ASP A 15 2.09 -11.28 -3.27
CA ASP A 15 2.07 -10.94 -1.85
C ASP A 15 3.47 -10.75 -1.25
N ASN A 16 4.45 -11.47 -1.75
CA ASN A 16 5.84 -11.51 -1.25
C ASN A 16 6.84 -10.68 -2.07
N VAL A 17 6.35 -9.90 -3.03
CA VAL A 17 7.16 -9.01 -3.87
C VAL A 17 6.83 -7.56 -3.55
N ILE A 18 7.85 -6.70 -3.45
CA ILE A 18 7.65 -5.26 -3.31
C ILE A 18 6.96 -4.73 -4.57
N THR A 19 5.83 -4.08 -4.37
CA THR A 19 5.03 -3.50 -5.46
C THR A 19 5.83 -2.44 -6.20
N LYS A 20 5.90 -2.55 -7.53
CA LYS A 20 6.64 -1.65 -8.41
C LYS A 20 5.75 -0.68 -9.17
N GLU A 21 4.49 -1.04 -9.34
CA GLU A 21 3.53 -0.31 -10.15
C GLU A 21 2.21 -0.20 -9.41
N CYS A 22 1.56 0.94 -9.54
CA CYS A 22 0.21 1.18 -9.03
C CYS A 22 -0.53 2.05 -10.04
N GLU A 23 -1.77 1.69 -10.31
CA GLU A 23 -2.67 2.42 -11.20
C GLU A 23 -3.93 2.83 -10.43
N ALA A 24 -4.41 4.04 -10.70
CA ALA A 24 -5.68 4.54 -10.15
C ALA A 24 -6.51 5.19 -11.26
N VAL A 25 -7.78 4.85 -11.31
CA VAL A 25 -8.76 5.50 -12.19
C VAL A 25 -9.59 6.47 -11.35
N LEU A 26 -9.51 7.74 -11.73
CA LEU A 26 -10.18 8.85 -11.06
C LEU A 26 -11.16 9.54 -12.00
N LEU A 27 -12.35 9.84 -11.51
CA LEU A 27 -13.25 10.78 -12.17
C LEU A 27 -13.00 12.16 -11.59
N VAL A 28 -12.77 13.12 -12.48
CA VAL A 28 -12.48 14.51 -12.13
C VAL A 28 -13.23 15.45 -13.06
N LEU A 29 -13.49 16.67 -12.61
CA LEU A 29 -14.06 17.69 -13.48
C LEU A 29 -13.02 18.15 -14.52
N PRO A 30 -13.42 18.45 -15.77
CA PRO A 30 -12.49 18.85 -16.82
C PRO A 30 -11.58 20.03 -16.43
N GLU A 31 -12.10 21.00 -15.68
CA GLU A 31 -11.36 22.14 -15.17
C GLU A 31 -10.25 21.78 -14.17
N GLU A 32 -10.32 20.61 -13.56
CA GLU A 32 -9.35 20.15 -12.55
C GLU A 32 -8.21 19.29 -13.13
N ILE A 33 -8.33 18.82 -14.37
CA ILE A 33 -7.34 17.96 -15.03
C ILE A 33 -5.95 18.61 -15.04
N SER A 34 -5.88 19.91 -15.35
CA SER A 34 -4.60 20.65 -15.37
C SER A 34 -3.95 20.71 -13.99
N GLN A 35 -4.74 20.81 -12.93
CA GLN A 35 -4.25 20.83 -11.54
C GLN A 35 -3.71 19.45 -11.13
N ILE A 36 -4.42 18.37 -11.45
CA ILE A 36 -3.98 16.99 -11.17
C ILE A 36 -2.70 16.68 -11.93
N THR A 37 -2.64 17.05 -13.23
CA THR A 37 -1.43 16.87 -14.05
C THR A 37 -0.23 17.61 -13.46
N SER A 38 -0.43 18.83 -12.99
CA SER A 38 0.62 19.62 -12.35
C SER A 38 1.07 19.00 -11.02
N LEU A 39 0.12 18.48 -10.23
CA LEU A 39 0.41 17.78 -8.98
C LEU A 39 1.24 16.50 -9.23
N ALA A 40 0.85 15.68 -10.21
CA ALA A 40 1.56 14.46 -10.57
C ALA A 40 3.01 14.75 -10.99
N LYS A 41 3.23 15.79 -11.82
CA LYS A 41 4.58 16.22 -12.21
C LYS A 41 5.42 16.67 -11.01
N LYS A 42 4.80 17.41 -10.08
CA LYS A 42 5.46 17.83 -8.85
C LYS A 42 5.83 16.62 -7.98
N MET A 43 4.87 15.70 -7.75
CA MET A 43 5.11 14.49 -6.96
C MET A 43 6.21 13.62 -7.56
N GLN A 44 6.21 13.44 -8.89
CA GLN A 44 7.29 12.69 -9.56
C GLN A 44 8.66 13.32 -9.31
N LYS A 45 8.76 14.64 -9.39
CA LYS A 45 10.01 15.36 -9.11
C LYS A 45 10.44 15.18 -7.64
N ASP A 46 9.50 15.31 -6.71
CA ASP A 46 9.75 15.19 -5.28
C ASP A 46 10.21 13.76 -4.93
N PHE A 47 9.53 12.73 -5.43
CA PHE A 47 9.91 11.32 -5.22
C PHE A 47 11.28 10.99 -5.82
N ARG A 48 11.58 11.44 -7.03
CA ARG A 48 12.92 11.24 -7.62
C ARG A 48 14.03 11.88 -6.80
N ALA A 49 13.76 13.03 -6.19
CA ALA A 49 14.73 13.68 -5.31
C ALA A 49 14.89 12.94 -3.98
N GLU A 50 13.78 12.45 -3.40
CA GLU A 50 13.79 11.69 -2.14
C GLU A 50 14.51 10.34 -2.30
N TYR A 51 14.29 9.64 -3.42
CA TYR A 51 14.86 8.31 -3.68
C TYR A 51 16.14 8.35 -4.54
N THR A 52 16.80 9.49 -4.64
CA THR A 52 18.07 9.62 -5.38
C THR A 52 19.10 8.59 -4.90
N GLY A 53 19.65 7.82 -5.84
CA GLY A 53 20.65 6.78 -5.56
C GLY A 53 20.07 5.43 -5.14
N THR A 54 18.76 5.32 -4.90
CA THR A 54 18.07 4.06 -4.61
C THR A 54 17.04 3.71 -5.68
N ASP A 55 16.23 4.67 -6.11
CA ASP A 55 15.26 4.52 -7.19
C ASP A 55 14.93 5.90 -7.81
N ASP A 56 15.75 6.35 -8.71
CA ASP A 56 15.61 7.62 -9.44
C ASP A 56 14.77 7.47 -10.74
N THR A 57 14.28 6.27 -11.02
CA THR A 57 13.50 5.96 -12.23
C THR A 57 11.98 6.13 -12.04
N ILE A 58 11.52 6.53 -10.86
CA ILE A 58 10.09 6.72 -10.55
C ILE A 58 9.41 7.62 -11.59
N THR A 59 8.31 7.13 -12.15
CA THR A 59 7.49 7.88 -13.12
C THR A 59 6.03 7.91 -12.67
N ILE A 60 5.38 9.06 -12.86
CA ILE A 60 3.92 9.20 -12.70
C ILE A 60 3.38 9.66 -14.05
N GLN A 61 2.53 8.84 -14.64
CA GLN A 61 1.89 9.13 -15.93
C GLN A 61 0.40 9.38 -15.70
N ILE A 62 -0.17 10.30 -16.46
CA ILE A 62 -1.60 10.56 -16.51
C ILE A 62 -2.06 10.36 -17.94
N THR A 63 -3.10 9.57 -18.09
CA THR A 63 -3.80 9.37 -19.36
C THR A 63 -5.24 9.84 -19.20
N GLU A 64 -5.72 10.63 -20.13
CA GLU A 64 -7.12 11.06 -20.18
C GLU A 64 -7.89 10.06 -21.04
N GLU A 65 -8.95 9.47 -20.49
CA GLU A 65 -9.79 8.49 -21.20
C GLU A 65 -11.08 9.10 -21.77
N GLY A 66 -11.27 10.40 -21.56
CA GLY A 66 -12.46 11.12 -22.00
C GLY A 66 -13.66 10.97 -21.07
N ASP A 67 -14.84 11.41 -21.52
CA ASP A 67 -16.07 11.33 -20.71
C ASP A 67 -16.51 9.89 -20.52
N MET A 68 -16.73 9.51 -19.28
CA MET A 68 -17.11 8.16 -18.89
C MET A 68 -18.30 8.21 -17.92
N ASP A 69 -19.36 7.49 -18.26
CA ASP A 69 -20.42 7.16 -17.28
C ASP A 69 -19.95 5.95 -16.45
N ALA A 70 -19.48 6.20 -15.25
CA ALA A 70 -18.88 5.18 -14.42
C ALA A 70 -19.38 5.22 -12.98
N GLN A 71 -19.57 4.05 -12.41
CA GLN A 71 -19.79 3.93 -10.97
C GLN A 71 -18.49 4.24 -10.23
N VAL A 72 -18.59 5.08 -9.22
CA VAL A 72 -17.49 5.46 -8.33
C VAL A 72 -17.84 5.13 -6.89
N LEU A 73 -16.85 5.08 -6.04
CA LEU A 73 -17.08 4.90 -4.61
C LEU A 73 -17.92 6.04 -4.04
N HIS A 74 -18.83 5.68 -3.14
CA HIS A 74 -19.49 6.68 -2.31
C HIS A 74 -18.43 7.47 -1.50
N PRO A 75 -18.58 8.79 -1.31
CA PRO A 75 -17.59 9.62 -0.62
C PRO A 75 -17.09 9.05 0.71
N THR A 76 -18.00 8.52 1.54
CA THR A 76 -17.63 7.90 2.83
C THR A 76 -16.79 6.64 2.64
N SER A 77 -17.05 5.83 1.61
CA SER A 77 -16.26 4.65 1.30
C SER A 77 -14.88 5.03 0.78
N GLN A 78 -14.80 6.06 -0.06
CA GLN A 78 -13.55 6.63 -0.52
C GLN A 78 -12.69 7.13 0.65
N GLU A 79 -13.27 7.83 1.61
CA GLU A 79 -12.57 8.28 2.81
C GLU A 79 -12.02 7.10 3.63
N LYS A 80 -12.78 6.02 3.78
CA LYS A 80 -12.32 4.79 4.45
C LYS A 80 -11.15 4.14 3.73
N VAL A 81 -11.22 4.03 2.39
CA VAL A 81 -10.12 3.50 1.57
C VAL A 81 -8.86 4.34 1.75
N LEU A 82 -8.97 5.65 1.61
CA LEU A 82 -7.84 6.56 1.80
C LEU A 82 -7.27 6.48 3.22
N PHE A 83 -8.15 6.45 4.24
CA PHE A 83 -7.71 6.29 5.62
C PHE A 83 -6.96 4.97 5.84
N TYR A 84 -7.46 3.88 5.30
CA TYR A 84 -6.78 2.58 5.37
C TYR A 84 -5.38 2.64 4.74
N LEU A 85 -5.29 3.13 3.50
CA LEU A 85 -4.03 3.22 2.77
C LEU A 85 -2.99 4.11 3.46
N MET A 86 -3.43 5.21 4.07
CA MET A 86 -2.56 6.13 4.80
C MET A 86 -2.07 5.58 6.14
N ASN A 87 -2.76 4.61 6.74
CA ASN A 87 -2.47 4.11 8.07
C ASN A 87 -2.03 2.64 8.12
N MET A 88 -2.18 1.90 7.02
CA MET A 88 -1.74 0.51 6.96
C MET A 88 -0.21 0.42 7.14
N PRO A 89 0.28 -0.54 7.92
CA PRO A 89 1.71 -0.71 8.09
C PRO A 89 2.35 -1.27 6.81
N PHE A 90 3.53 -0.72 6.46
CA PHE A 90 4.34 -1.20 5.34
C PHE A 90 5.83 -1.02 5.63
N GLY A 91 6.69 -1.73 4.89
CA GLY A 91 8.15 -1.61 4.97
C GLY A 91 8.76 -2.27 6.22
N VAL A 92 10.00 -1.92 6.50
CA VAL A 92 10.74 -2.41 7.67
C VAL A 92 10.16 -1.79 8.94
N LYS A 93 9.77 -2.62 9.89
CA LYS A 93 9.23 -2.21 11.20
C LYS A 93 10.27 -2.27 12.29
N LYS A 94 11.20 -3.23 12.20
CA LYS A 94 12.26 -3.38 13.19
C LYS A 94 13.48 -4.05 12.57
N MET A 95 14.65 -3.57 12.93
CA MET A 95 15.94 -4.21 12.66
C MET A 95 16.32 -5.12 13.84
N SER A 96 17.08 -6.17 13.58
CA SER A 96 17.58 -7.06 14.60
C SER A 96 18.49 -6.31 15.59
N GLY A 97 18.24 -6.46 16.88
CA GLY A 97 19.11 -5.91 17.92
C GLY A 97 20.41 -6.72 18.15
N THR A 98 20.54 -7.90 17.53
CA THR A 98 21.66 -8.82 17.75
C THR A 98 22.48 -9.12 16.52
N ILE A 99 21.95 -8.86 15.33
CA ILE A 99 22.62 -9.10 14.04
C ILE A 99 22.55 -7.83 13.22
N GLU A 100 23.70 -7.33 12.90
CA GLU A 100 23.83 -6.12 12.10
C GLU A 100 23.22 -6.28 10.69
N ASN A 101 22.53 -5.26 10.21
CA ASN A 101 21.88 -5.20 8.88
C ASN A 101 20.81 -6.27 8.61
N LEU A 102 20.36 -7.01 9.62
CA LEU A 102 19.27 -7.97 9.48
C LEU A 102 17.92 -7.31 9.82
N VAL A 103 16.95 -7.42 8.91
CA VAL A 103 15.56 -7.04 9.18
C VAL A 103 14.93 -8.08 10.09
N GLU A 104 14.47 -7.68 11.28
CA GLU A 104 13.75 -8.54 12.22
C GLU A 104 12.28 -8.67 11.85
N THR A 105 11.63 -7.52 11.57
CA THR A 105 10.19 -7.47 11.28
C THR A 105 9.91 -6.53 10.12
N SER A 106 9.15 -7.01 9.15
CA SER A 106 8.70 -6.22 8.00
C SER A 106 7.27 -6.57 7.59
N CYS A 107 6.67 -5.66 6.84
CA CYS A 107 5.32 -5.79 6.32
C CYS A 107 5.31 -5.31 4.87
N ASN A 108 4.77 -6.12 3.97
CA ASN A 108 4.68 -5.80 2.55
C ASN A 108 3.23 -5.97 2.07
N PRO A 109 2.50 -4.89 1.78
CA PRO A 109 1.27 -4.95 1.02
C PRO A 109 1.62 -5.23 -0.45
N GLY A 110 1.60 -6.51 -0.81
CA GLY A 110 2.06 -6.99 -2.12
C GLY A 110 0.99 -6.99 -3.19
N ILE A 111 -0.30 -7.00 -2.80
CA ILE A 111 -1.44 -6.92 -3.72
C ILE A 111 -2.46 -5.96 -3.13
N LEU A 112 -2.92 -5.05 -3.97
CA LEU A 112 -3.99 -4.11 -3.67
C LEU A 112 -4.92 -4.05 -4.88
N LYS A 113 -6.23 -4.22 -4.65
CA LYS A 113 -7.25 -4.12 -5.69
C LYS A 113 -8.52 -3.49 -5.13
N LEU A 114 -8.93 -2.39 -5.74
CA LEU A 114 -10.25 -1.82 -5.55
C LEU A 114 -11.06 -2.09 -6.80
N TYR A 115 -12.11 -2.87 -6.66
CA TYR A 115 -12.99 -3.22 -7.75
C TYR A 115 -14.46 -3.13 -7.30
N GLY A 116 -15.24 -2.31 -7.99
CA GLY A 116 -16.61 -2.01 -7.56
C GLY A 116 -16.63 -1.30 -6.22
N ASP A 117 -17.17 -1.95 -5.20
CA ASP A 117 -17.28 -1.44 -3.82
C ASP A 117 -16.37 -2.17 -2.81
N GLU A 118 -15.51 -3.07 -3.30
CA GLU A 118 -14.63 -3.88 -2.46
C GLU A 118 -13.15 -3.47 -2.63
N LEU A 119 -12.50 -3.19 -1.50
CA LEU A 119 -11.05 -3.06 -1.42
C LEU A 119 -10.44 -4.35 -0.88
N PHE A 120 -9.69 -5.05 -1.71
CA PHE A 120 -8.88 -6.20 -1.32
C PHE A 120 -7.41 -5.79 -1.12
N VAL A 121 -6.82 -6.19 0.01
CA VAL A 121 -5.39 -5.97 0.27
C VAL A 121 -4.77 -7.24 0.84
N GLN A 122 -3.79 -7.79 0.13
CA GLN A 122 -3.00 -8.93 0.62
C GLN A 122 -1.64 -8.44 1.10
N THR A 123 -1.34 -8.76 2.37
CA THR A 123 -0.15 -8.27 3.05
C THR A 123 0.69 -9.43 3.57
N SER A 124 1.98 -9.47 3.21
CA SER A 124 2.94 -10.41 3.74
C SER A 124 3.64 -9.82 4.97
N ILE A 125 3.51 -10.49 6.12
CA ILE A 125 4.19 -10.12 7.37
C ILE A 125 5.32 -11.11 7.61
N ARG A 126 6.53 -10.60 7.79
CA ARG A 126 7.72 -11.39 8.13
C ARG A 126 8.32 -10.91 9.43
N SER A 127 8.60 -11.85 10.33
CA SER A 127 9.32 -11.56 11.58
C SER A 127 10.01 -12.80 12.08
N SER A 128 11.22 -12.64 12.63
CA SER A 128 11.92 -13.68 13.41
C SER A 128 11.40 -13.76 14.86
N VAL A 129 10.55 -12.82 15.28
CA VAL A 129 9.97 -12.75 16.64
C VAL A 129 8.46 -12.94 16.55
N GLY A 130 7.94 -14.03 17.16
CA GLY A 130 6.52 -14.41 17.08
C GLY A 130 5.59 -13.31 17.58
N THR A 131 5.87 -12.76 18.77
CA THR A 131 5.05 -11.68 19.34
C THR A 131 5.03 -10.40 18.50
N ALA A 132 6.12 -10.08 17.82
CA ALA A 132 6.17 -8.94 16.91
C ALA A 132 5.33 -9.18 15.63
N LYS A 133 5.34 -10.43 15.11
CA LYS A 133 4.48 -10.85 14.00
C LYS A 133 3.01 -10.74 14.39
N GLU A 134 2.62 -11.28 15.52
CA GLU A 134 1.25 -11.24 16.04
C GLU A 134 0.77 -9.80 16.28
N ALA A 135 1.59 -8.96 16.92
CA ALA A 135 1.25 -7.57 17.17
C ALA A 135 0.99 -6.79 15.87
N LEU A 136 1.78 -7.06 14.81
CA LEU A 136 1.60 -6.42 13.52
C LEU A 136 0.35 -6.94 12.80
N SER A 137 0.07 -8.24 12.88
CA SER A 137 -1.15 -8.89 12.40
C SER A 137 -2.40 -8.28 13.07
N HIS A 138 -2.41 -8.22 14.40
CA HIS A 138 -3.51 -7.60 15.15
C HIS A 138 -3.71 -6.12 14.82
N LYS A 139 -2.64 -5.38 14.54
CA LYS A 139 -2.76 -3.98 14.13
C LYS A 139 -3.49 -3.84 12.80
N ILE A 140 -3.18 -4.68 11.82
CA ILE A 140 -3.86 -4.69 10.53
C ILE A 140 -5.31 -5.13 10.70
N GLN A 141 -5.55 -6.20 11.44
CA GLN A 141 -6.88 -6.69 11.76
C GLN A 141 -7.75 -5.60 12.37
N TYR A 142 -7.26 -4.96 13.45
CA TYR A 142 -8.00 -3.91 14.13
C TYR A 142 -8.35 -2.72 13.20
N LEU A 143 -7.39 -2.30 12.35
CA LEU A 143 -7.61 -1.25 11.37
C LEU A 143 -8.70 -1.64 10.36
N THR A 144 -8.63 -2.87 9.83
CA THR A 144 -9.57 -3.40 8.85
C THR A 144 -10.98 -3.50 9.43
N GLU A 145 -11.13 -4.14 10.60
CA GLU A 145 -12.41 -4.33 11.27
C GLU A 145 -13.03 -3.00 11.73
N PHE A 146 -12.21 -2.04 12.21
CA PHE A 146 -12.68 -0.71 12.60
C PHE A 146 -13.32 0.04 11.43
N LEU A 147 -12.84 -0.16 10.21
CA LEU A 147 -13.40 0.43 8.99
C LEU A 147 -14.57 -0.38 8.42
N GLY A 148 -14.88 -1.54 9.02
CA GLY A 148 -15.99 -2.41 8.63
C GLY A 148 -15.61 -3.46 7.60
N GLY A 149 -14.32 -3.76 7.43
CA GLY A 149 -13.81 -4.83 6.57
C GLY A 149 -13.65 -6.15 7.32
N GLU A 150 -13.30 -7.19 6.56
CA GLU A 150 -13.00 -8.52 7.06
C GLU A 150 -11.50 -8.78 7.02
N TYR A 151 -10.99 -9.51 7.99
CA TYR A 151 -9.58 -9.86 8.09
C TYR A 151 -9.39 -11.37 8.19
N GLU A 152 -8.55 -11.90 7.31
CA GLU A 152 -8.19 -13.32 7.34
C GLU A 152 -6.66 -13.48 7.36
N THR A 153 -6.19 -14.59 7.91
CA THR A 153 -4.77 -14.96 7.87
C THR A 153 -4.58 -16.28 7.15
N GLU A 154 -3.71 -16.28 6.16
CA GLU A 154 -3.31 -17.49 5.45
C GLU A 154 -1.82 -17.78 5.65
N GLY A 155 -1.43 -19.04 5.52
CA GLY A 155 -0.03 -19.47 5.45
C GLY A 155 0.82 -19.06 6.66
N ALA A 156 0.28 -19.17 7.87
CA ALA A 156 0.98 -18.81 9.08
C ALA A 156 2.20 -19.74 9.32
N TYR A 157 3.36 -19.36 8.79
CA TYR A 157 4.62 -20.01 9.15
C TYR A 157 5.04 -19.58 10.55
N PRO A 158 5.58 -20.52 11.39
CA PRO A 158 6.15 -20.16 12.68
C PRO A 158 7.31 -19.16 12.50
N ALA A 159 7.48 -18.28 13.47
CA ALA A 159 8.62 -17.38 13.48
C ALA A 159 9.93 -18.19 13.60
N TRP A 160 10.91 -17.86 12.76
CA TRP A 160 12.21 -18.53 12.77
C TRP A 160 13.17 -17.67 13.57
N GLU A 161 13.41 -18.05 14.83
CA GLU A 161 14.46 -17.42 15.61
C GLU A 161 15.82 -17.74 14.98
N TYR A 162 16.54 -16.68 14.60
CA TYR A 162 17.87 -16.83 14.05
C TYR A 162 18.84 -17.27 15.14
N ARG A 163 19.50 -18.42 14.95
CA ARG A 163 20.55 -18.90 15.82
C ARG A 163 21.92 -18.56 15.22
N LYS A 164 22.81 -17.94 16.00
CA LYS A 164 24.18 -17.57 15.58
C LYS A 164 25.07 -18.77 15.24
N ALA A 165 24.71 -19.98 15.64
CA ALA A 165 25.38 -21.23 15.28
C ALA A 165 24.33 -22.29 14.99
N SER A 166 24.41 -22.90 13.82
CA SER A 166 23.75 -24.18 13.54
C SER A 166 24.62 -25.29 14.12
N PRO A 167 24.07 -26.32 14.77
CA PRO A 167 24.84 -27.47 15.22
C PRO A 167 25.44 -28.21 14.02
#